data_3de1972355f5bcd93b4e58371c71da84
#
_entry.id   3de1972355f5bcd93b4e58371c71da84
#
_cell.length_a   1.000
_cell.length_b   1.000
_cell.length_c   1.000
_cell.angle_alpha   90.00
_cell.angle_beta   90.00
_cell.angle_gamma   90.00
#
_symmetry.space_group_name_H-M   'P 1'
#
loop_
_entity.id
_entity.type
_entity.pdbx_description
1 polymer ?
#
loop_
_entity_poly.entity_id
_entity_poly.type
_entity_poly.pdbx_seq_one_letter_code
_entity_poly.pdbx_strand_id
1 'polypeptide(L)'
;VVVYESYTRQSLPAKEYRELLGTALCVFNSNNGFIIENILRTNTSFDWYELIDKESGLLRTIISETISKECETTEIEDLFLKIVSMRNRIIHSFRITSNSGEQVLATKSRKKEGNIQFEITEEYLMDFIKKNEMLSELLHQYRGY
;
A
#
# COMPACT_ATOMS: atom_id res chain seq x y z
N VAL A 1 -7.06 23.28 -21.08
CA VAL A 1 -6.24 22.28 -20.36
C VAL A 1 -5.95 22.80 -18.96
N VAL A 2 -6.29 22.02 -17.97
CA VAL A 2 -5.98 22.37 -16.57
C VAL A 2 -4.57 21.91 -16.25
N VAL A 3 -3.72 22.85 -15.82
CA VAL A 3 -2.36 22.54 -15.37
C VAL A 3 -2.39 22.53 -13.84
N TYR A 4 -2.73 21.40 -13.28
CA TYR A 4 -2.95 21.27 -11.83
C TYR A 4 -1.69 21.50 -11.00
N GLU A 5 -0.51 21.35 -11.57
CA GLU A 5 0.76 21.64 -10.91
C GLU A 5 0.85 23.12 -10.50
N SER A 6 0.15 24.00 -11.22
CA SER A 6 0.16 25.44 -10.93
C SER A 6 -0.67 25.82 -9.70
N TYR A 7 -1.46 24.90 -9.15
CA TYR A 7 -2.27 25.16 -7.96
C TYR A 7 -1.50 25.07 -6.66
N THR A 8 -0.20 24.74 -6.72
CA THR A 8 0.63 24.74 -5.53
C THR A 8 1.84 25.67 -5.73
N ARG A 9 2.28 26.29 -4.66
CA ARG A 9 3.53 27.05 -4.64
C ARG A 9 4.71 26.19 -4.22
N GLN A 10 4.45 24.96 -3.81
CA GLN A 10 5.49 24.01 -3.44
C GLN A 10 6.09 23.38 -4.68
N SER A 11 7.39 23.11 -4.63
CA SER A 11 8.04 22.34 -5.69
C SER A 11 7.58 20.89 -5.61
N LEU A 12 7.22 20.32 -6.75
CA LEU A 12 6.75 18.94 -6.83
C LEU A 12 7.83 18.03 -7.39
N PRO A 13 7.81 16.74 -7.06
CA PRO A 13 8.64 15.75 -7.75
C PRO A 13 8.36 15.73 -9.25
N ALA A 14 9.29 15.19 -10.04
CA ALA A 14 9.15 15.06 -11.48
C ALA A 14 7.89 14.26 -11.84
N LYS A 15 7.36 14.51 -13.03
CA LYS A 15 6.14 13.88 -13.52
C LYS A 15 6.22 12.36 -13.46
N GLU A 16 7.33 11.77 -13.88
CA GLU A 16 7.54 10.32 -13.89
C GLU A 16 7.49 9.75 -12.49
N TYR A 17 8.07 10.44 -11.52
CA TYR A 17 8.01 10.05 -10.11
C TYR A 17 6.56 10.09 -9.60
N ARG A 18 5.83 11.16 -9.93
CA ARG A 18 4.43 11.31 -9.52
C ARG A 18 3.52 10.26 -10.16
N GLU A 19 3.77 9.88 -11.40
CA GLU A 19 3.03 8.81 -12.07
C GLU A 19 3.27 7.47 -11.38
N LEU A 20 4.51 7.18 -11.03
CA LEU A 20 4.88 5.96 -10.33
C LEU A 20 4.23 5.91 -8.94
N LEU A 21 4.28 7.03 -8.22
CA LEU A 21 3.63 7.17 -6.91
C LEU A 21 2.12 6.94 -6.99
N GLY A 22 1.46 7.59 -7.97
CA GLY A 22 0.03 7.42 -8.18
C GLY A 22 -0.34 5.99 -8.51
N THR A 23 0.45 5.35 -9.38
CA THR A 23 0.25 3.94 -9.73
C THR A 23 0.37 3.05 -8.50
N ALA A 24 1.39 3.29 -7.67
CA ALA A 24 1.59 2.54 -6.43
C ALA A 24 0.36 2.59 -5.53
N LEU A 25 -0.20 3.78 -5.33
CA LEU A 25 -1.39 3.94 -4.50
C LEU A 25 -2.63 3.30 -5.12
N CYS A 26 -2.78 3.39 -6.44
CA CYS A 26 -3.91 2.77 -7.15
C CYS A 26 -3.89 1.25 -7.04
N VAL A 27 -2.73 0.61 -7.24
CA VAL A 27 -2.65 -0.85 -7.14
C VAL A 27 -2.86 -1.32 -5.70
N PHE A 28 -2.39 -0.55 -4.71
CA PHE A 28 -2.68 -0.87 -3.32
C PHE A 28 -4.18 -0.81 -3.03
N ASN A 29 -4.82 0.27 -3.43
CA ASN A 29 -6.27 0.44 -3.19
C ASN A 29 -7.07 -0.67 -3.84
N SER A 30 -6.69 -1.09 -5.04
CA SER A 30 -7.32 -2.20 -5.73
C SER A 30 -7.19 -3.50 -4.92
N ASN A 31 -5.99 -3.79 -4.43
CA ASN A 31 -5.75 -4.99 -3.62
C ASN A 31 -6.44 -4.94 -2.26
N ASN A 32 -6.51 -3.75 -1.65
CA ASN A 32 -7.23 -3.59 -0.39
C ASN A 32 -8.70 -3.96 -0.56
N GLY A 33 -9.32 -3.51 -1.65
CA GLY A 33 -10.69 -3.89 -1.99
C GLY A 33 -10.81 -5.39 -2.25
N PHE A 34 -9.84 -5.99 -2.93
CA PHE A 34 -9.85 -7.42 -3.25
C PHE A 34 -9.68 -8.28 -1.99
N ILE A 35 -8.86 -7.85 -1.04
CA ILE A 35 -8.78 -8.48 0.30
C ILE A 35 -10.16 -8.51 0.94
N ILE A 36 -10.86 -7.38 0.95
CA ILE A 36 -12.19 -7.27 1.55
C ILE A 36 -13.17 -8.21 0.85
N GLU A 37 -13.16 -8.24 -0.47
CA GLU A 37 -14.01 -9.17 -1.24
C GLU A 37 -13.76 -10.63 -0.84
N ASN A 38 -12.50 -11.00 -0.65
CA ASN A 38 -12.16 -12.37 -0.26
C ASN A 38 -12.52 -12.68 1.19
N ILE A 39 -12.45 -11.70 2.08
CA ILE A 39 -12.97 -11.84 3.44
C ILE A 39 -14.48 -12.13 3.39
N LEU A 40 -15.24 -11.36 2.61
CA LEU A 40 -16.69 -11.52 2.50
C LEU A 40 -17.08 -12.86 1.86
N ARG A 41 -16.29 -13.35 0.94
CA ARG A 41 -16.52 -14.69 0.35
C ARG A 41 -16.32 -15.81 1.36
N THR A 42 -15.35 -15.61 2.24
CA THR A 42 -15.02 -16.60 3.27
C THR A 42 -16.03 -16.57 4.42
N ASN A 43 -16.47 -15.37 4.81
CA ASN A 43 -17.45 -15.19 5.88
C ASN A 43 -18.38 -14.03 5.53
N THR A 44 -19.61 -14.37 5.15
CA THR A 44 -20.62 -13.40 4.71
C THR A 44 -21.23 -12.55 5.82
N SER A 45 -20.86 -12.81 7.08
CA SER A 45 -21.37 -12.03 8.21
C SER A 45 -20.75 -10.64 8.32
N PHE A 46 -19.63 -10.40 7.63
CA PHE A 46 -19.01 -9.09 7.62
C PHE A 46 -19.71 -8.15 6.63
N ASP A 47 -19.59 -6.85 6.85
CA ASP A 47 -20.17 -5.82 6.01
C ASP A 47 -19.07 -5.08 5.23
N TRP A 48 -19.25 -4.98 3.91
CA TRP A 48 -18.31 -4.27 3.03
C TRP A 48 -18.04 -2.84 3.50
N TYR A 49 -19.10 -2.08 3.81
CA TYR A 49 -18.97 -0.67 4.17
C TYR A 49 -18.17 -0.49 5.46
N GLU A 50 -18.35 -1.40 6.39
CA GLU A 50 -17.59 -1.39 7.64
C GLU A 50 -16.13 -1.72 7.40
N LEU A 51 -15.84 -2.71 6.56
CA LEU A 51 -14.47 -3.13 6.27
C LEU A 51 -13.69 -2.08 5.47
N ILE A 52 -14.32 -1.43 4.48
CA ILE A 52 -13.64 -0.43 3.65
C ILE A 52 -13.23 0.82 4.46
N ASP A 53 -13.97 1.13 5.51
CA ASP A 53 -13.65 2.26 6.37
C ASP A 53 -12.57 1.95 7.40
N LYS A 54 -12.23 0.69 7.60
CA LYS A 54 -11.16 0.32 8.53
C LYS A 54 -9.80 0.68 7.94
N GLU A 55 -8.89 1.09 8.81
CA GLU A 55 -7.49 1.20 8.42
C GLU A 55 -6.98 -0.19 8.02
N SER A 56 -6.21 -0.26 6.93
CA SER A 56 -5.76 -1.55 6.38
C SER A 56 -5.05 -2.43 7.40
N GLY A 57 -4.24 -1.85 8.28
CA GLY A 57 -3.56 -2.62 9.33
C GLY A 57 -4.51 -3.29 10.32
N LEU A 58 -5.73 -2.76 10.48
CA LEU A 58 -6.73 -3.32 11.38
C LEU A 58 -7.48 -4.51 10.76
N LEU A 59 -7.29 -4.76 9.47
CA LEU A 59 -7.87 -5.93 8.81
C LEU A 59 -7.13 -7.23 9.19
N ARG A 60 -5.96 -7.12 9.81
CA ARG A 60 -5.11 -8.28 10.16
C ARG A 60 -5.87 -9.37 10.89
N THR A 61 -6.56 -9.01 11.97
CA THR A 61 -7.30 -9.99 12.78
C THR A 61 -8.38 -10.68 11.97
N ILE A 62 -9.08 -9.90 11.13
CA ILE A 62 -10.15 -10.43 10.29
C ILE A 62 -9.58 -11.37 9.23
N ILE A 63 -8.46 -11.00 8.60
CA ILE A 63 -7.77 -11.87 7.62
C ILE A 63 -7.34 -13.16 8.29
N SER A 64 -6.80 -13.08 9.51
CA SER A 64 -6.33 -14.23 10.27
C SER A 64 -7.48 -15.20 10.54
N GLU A 65 -8.66 -14.69 10.88
CA GLU A 65 -9.84 -15.48 11.21
C GLU A 65 -10.59 -16.01 10.00
N THR A 66 -10.33 -15.47 8.82
CA THR A 66 -11.04 -15.84 7.58
C THR A 66 -10.09 -16.49 6.57
N ILE A 67 -9.38 -15.70 5.78
CA ILE A 67 -8.54 -16.19 4.69
C ILE A 67 -7.45 -17.14 5.20
N SER A 68 -6.69 -16.72 6.21
CA SER A 68 -5.57 -17.51 6.73
C SER A 68 -6.04 -18.83 7.31
N LYS A 69 -7.15 -18.81 8.02
CA LYS A 69 -7.71 -20.02 8.63
C LYS A 69 -8.18 -21.00 7.54
N GLU A 70 -8.83 -20.52 6.49
CA GLU A 70 -9.34 -21.38 5.43
C GLU A 70 -8.23 -21.98 4.57
N CYS A 71 -7.21 -21.20 4.21
CA CYS A 71 -6.10 -21.73 3.40
C CYS A 71 -4.98 -22.37 4.22
N GLU A 72 -5.12 -22.37 5.55
CA GLU A 72 -4.16 -23.00 6.48
C GLU A 72 -2.74 -22.47 6.36
N THR A 73 -2.60 -21.19 5.96
CA THR A 73 -1.30 -20.50 5.87
C THR A 73 -1.51 -19.02 6.10
N THR A 74 -0.47 -18.34 6.59
CA THR A 74 -0.47 -16.90 6.82
C THR A 74 0.20 -16.13 5.67
N GLU A 75 0.44 -16.78 4.53
CA GLU A 75 1.18 -16.16 3.42
C GLU A 75 0.54 -14.86 2.93
N ILE A 76 -0.79 -14.88 2.70
CA ILE A 76 -1.53 -13.69 2.26
C ILE A 76 -1.50 -12.62 3.35
N GLU A 77 -1.77 -13.01 4.59
CA GLU A 77 -1.75 -12.10 5.74
C GLU A 77 -0.40 -11.42 5.88
N ASP A 78 0.68 -12.18 5.87
CA ASP A 78 2.04 -11.67 6.07
C ASP A 78 2.45 -10.72 4.96
N LEU A 79 2.17 -11.07 3.71
CA LEU A 79 2.47 -10.21 2.58
C LEU A 79 1.65 -8.91 2.63
N PHE A 80 0.36 -9.01 2.95
CA PHE A 80 -0.50 -7.84 3.08
C PHE A 80 0.02 -6.88 4.15
N LEU A 81 0.41 -7.41 5.31
CA LEU A 81 0.96 -6.57 6.40
C LEU A 81 2.24 -5.87 6.00
N LYS A 82 3.11 -6.55 5.25
CA LYS A 82 4.34 -5.94 4.73
C LYS A 82 4.02 -4.80 3.77
N ILE A 83 3.07 -5.02 2.88
CA ILE A 83 2.60 -4.01 1.92
C ILE A 83 2.00 -2.81 2.66
N VAL A 84 1.16 -3.06 3.68
CA VAL A 84 0.56 -1.99 4.50
C VAL A 84 1.65 -1.16 5.19
N SER A 85 2.68 -1.80 5.72
CA SER A 85 3.80 -1.11 6.35
C SER A 85 4.49 -0.17 5.36
N MET A 86 4.74 -0.63 4.14
CA MET A 86 5.34 0.20 3.09
C MET A 86 4.41 1.34 2.69
N ARG A 87 3.11 1.06 2.51
CA ARG A 87 2.11 2.08 2.18
C ARG A 87 2.08 3.18 3.24
N ASN A 88 2.13 2.80 4.52
CA ASN A 88 2.15 3.77 5.60
C ASN A 88 3.36 4.69 5.53
N ARG A 89 4.52 4.17 5.11
CA ARG A 89 5.71 5.01 4.91
C ARG A 89 5.49 5.99 3.76
N ILE A 90 4.84 5.57 2.69
CA ILE A 90 4.52 6.44 1.55
C ILE A 90 3.53 7.54 1.97
N ILE A 91 2.46 7.18 2.67
CA ILE A 91 1.43 8.13 3.10
C ILE A 91 1.98 9.14 4.10
N HIS A 92 2.84 8.69 5.00
CA HIS A 92 3.46 9.56 6.03
C HIS A 92 4.82 10.07 5.57
N SER A 93 4.93 10.41 4.29
CA SER A 93 6.14 10.99 3.71
C SER A 93 6.02 12.50 3.56
N PHE A 94 7.14 13.12 3.31
CA PHE A 94 7.23 14.56 3.11
C PHE A 94 8.25 14.85 2.00
N ARG A 95 8.10 16.00 1.33
CA ARG A 95 8.97 16.36 0.22
C ARG A 95 10.32 16.87 0.73
N ILE A 96 11.39 16.41 0.09
CA ILE A 96 12.75 16.91 0.33
C ILE A 96 13.42 17.21 -1.02
N THR A 97 14.53 17.92 -0.96
CA THR A 97 15.44 18.04 -2.09
C THR A 97 16.57 17.03 -1.89
N SER A 98 16.73 16.13 -2.85
CA SER A 98 17.77 15.10 -2.78
C SER A 98 19.16 15.68 -2.97
N ASN A 99 20.20 14.87 -2.73
CA ASN A 99 21.58 15.29 -2.95
C ASN A 99 21.86 15.65 -4.42
N SER A 100 21.08 15.12 -5.34
CA SER A 100 21.19 15.45 -6.78
C SER A 100 20.38 16.69 -7.17
N GLY A 101 19.69 17.32 -6.22
CA GLY A 101 18.88 18.50 -6.48
C GLY A 101 17.44 18.23 -6.92
N GLU A 102 17.06 16.96 -6.98
CA GLU A 102 15.71 16.57 -7.38
C GLU A 102 14.74 16.60 -6.19
N GLN A 103 13.48 16.91 -6.50
CA GLN A 103 12.43 16.85 -5.49
C GLN A 103 11.94 15.40 -5.39
N VAL A 104 11.95 14.85 -4.18
CA VAL A 104 11.52 13.49 -3.91
C VAL A 104 10.80 13.44 -2.57
N LEU A 105 10.16 12.32 -2.27
CA LEU A 105 9.58 12.08 -0.96
C LEU A 105 10.58 11.37 -0.06
N ALA A 106 10.52 11.70 1.22
CA ALA A 106 11.26 10.99 2.26
C ALA A 106 10.31 10.63 3.38
N THR A 107 10.67 9.67 4.16
CA THR A 107 9.91 9.21 5.31
C THR A 107 10.90 8.80 6.40
N LYS A 108 10.38 8.25 7.47
CA LYS A 108 11.23 7.72 8.53
C LYS A 108 10.72 6.34 8.96
N SER A 109 11.60 5.54 9.50
CA SER A 109 11.22 4.29 10.13
C SER A 109 10.39 4.59 11.39
N ARG A 110 9.69 3.57 11.89
CA ARG A 110 8.91 3.72 13.12
C ARG A 110 9.83 4.05 14.29
N LYS A 111 9.27 4.67 15.33
CA LYS A 111 10.01 5.04 16.55
C LYS A 111 10.76 3.85 17.12
N LYS A 112 10.14 2.67 17.18
CA LYS A 112 10.77 1.47 17.70
C LYS A 112 11.93 0.95 16.85
N GLU A 113 12.02 1.43 15.61
CA GLU A 113 13.11 1.10 14.68
C GLU A 113 14.15 2.20 14.60
N GLY A 114 14.03 3.25 15.43
CA GLY A 114 15.03 4.30 15.58
C GLY A 114 14.76 5.62 14.88
N ASN A 115 13.58 5.83 14.32
CA ASN A 115 13.24 7.07 13.59
C ASN A 115 14.26 7.43 12.51
N ILE A 116 14.73 6.46 11.75
CA ILE A 116 15.73 6.67 10.70
C ILE A 116 15.05 7.21 9.45
N GLN A 117 15.50 8.39 8.98
CA GLN A 117 14.99 8.97 7.75
C GLN A 117 15.57 8.27 6.52
N PHE A 118 14.74 8.05 5.50
CA PHE A 118 15.18 7.49 4.22
C PHE A 118 14.31 8.02 3.08
N GLU A 119 14.85 8.00 1.87
CA GLU A 119 14.11 8.43 0.69
C GLU A 119 13.16 7.34 0.20
N ILE A 120 11.99 7.77 -0.27
CA ILE A 120 11.09 6.91 -1.05
C ILE A 120 11.62 6.96 -2.48
N THR A 121 12.46 6.00 -2.85
CA THR A 121 13.08 5.92 -4.17
C THR A 121 12.13 5.32 -5.19
N GLU A 122 12.46 5.45 -6.48
CA GLU A 122 11.72 4.76 -7.54
C GLU A 122 11.78 3.25 -7.33
N GLU A 123 12.94 2.73 -6.88
CA GLU A 123 13.11 1.32 -6.56
C GLU A 123 12.18 0.88 -5.44
N TYR A 124 12.01 1.71 -4.42
CA TYR A 124 11.08 1.44 -3.32
C TYR A 124 9.65 1.33 -3.85
N LEU A 125 9.24 2.28 -4.70
CA LEU A 125 7.90 2.29 -5.30
C LEU A 125 7.69 1.08 -6.21
N MET A 126 8.68 0.72 -7.01
CA MET A 126 8.61 -0.46 -7.89
C MET A 126 8.52 -1.75 -7.07
N ASP A 127 9.30 -1.86 -6.00
CA ASP A 127 9.23 -3.02 -5.11
C ASP A 127 7.85 -3.14 -4.47
N PHE A 128 7.29 -2.02 -4.05
CA PHE A 128 5.93 -1.96 -3.51
C PHE A 128 4.90 -2.45 -4.53
N ILE A 129 4.99 -1.99 -5.77
CA ILE A 129 4.08 -2.39 -6.85
C ILE A 129 4.21 -3.90 -7.13
N LYS A 130 5.45 -4.42 -7.16
CA LYS A 130 5.70 -5.84 -7.38
C LYS A 130 5.14 -6.72 -6.26
N LYS A 131 5.24 -6.25 -5.02
CA LYS A 131 4.63 -6.96 -3.89
C LYS A 131 3.11 -6.99 -4.00
N ASN A 132 2.51 -5.93 -4.50
CA ASN A 132 1.08 -5.89 -4.77
C ASN A 132 0.69 -6.86 -5.88
N GLU A 133 1.52 -7.03 -6.91
CA GLU A 133 1.30 -8.04 -7.95
C GLU A 133 1.30 -9.45 -7.34
N MET A 134 2.28 -9.75 -6.49
CA MET A 134 2.34 -11.05 -5.80
C MET A 134 1.11 -11.29 -4.95
N LEU A 135 0.66 -10.28 -4.22
CA LEU A 135 -0.55 -10.38 -3.40
C LEU A 135 -1.77 -10.65 -4.28
N SER A 136 -1.90 -9.93 -5.39
CA SER A 136 -3.00 -10.13 -6.33
C SER A 136 -3.04 -11.58 -6.84
N GLU A 137 -1.88 -12.13 -7.20
CA GLU A 137 -1.78 -13.51 -7.65
C GLU A 137 -2.23 -14.51 -6.58
N LEU A 138 -1.78 -14.32 -5.34
CA LEU A 138 -2.17 -15.19 -4.22
C LEU A 138 -3.69 -15.10 -3.97
N LEU A 139 -4.26 -13.92 -4.05
CA LEU A 139 -5.70 -13.72 -3.86
C LEU A 139 -6.51 -14.38 -4.97
N HIS A 140 -6.05 -14.31 -6.22
CA HIS A 140 -6.70 -14.99 -7.34
C HIS A 140 -6.63 -16.51 -7.17
N GLN A 141 -5.49 -17.04 -6.74
CA GLN A 141 -5.35 -18.46 -6.44
C GLN A 141 -6.30 -18.89 -5.31
N TYR A 142 -6.39 -18.09 -4.27
CA TYR A 142 -7.31 -18.36 -3.16
C TYR A 142 -8.76 -18.38 -3.63
N ARG A 143 -9.09 -17.46 -4.53
CA ARG A 143 -10.43 -17.35 -5.10
C ARG A 143 -10.73 -18.48 -6.11
N GLY A 144 -9.71 -19.15 -6.65
CA GLY A 144 -9.86 -20.24 -7.59
C GLY A 144 -9.81 -19.82 -9.06
N TYR A 145 -9.17 -18.72 -9.36
CA TYR A 145 -8.99 -18.22 -10.73
C TYR A 145 -7.60 -18.53 -11.27
#